data_fea1e8806f6399126df4f588f733521c
#
_entry.id   fea1e8806f6399126df4f588f733521c
#
_cell.length_a   1.000
_cell.length_b   1.000
_cell.length_c   1.000
_cell.angle_alpha   90.00
_cell.angle_beta   90.00
_cell.angle_gamma   90.00
#
_symmetry.space_group_name_H-M   'P 1'
#
loop_
_entity.id
_entity.type
_entity.pdbx_description
1 polymer ?
#
loop_
_entity_poly.entity_id
_entity_poly.type
_entity_poly.pdbx_seq_one_letter_code
_entity_poly.pdbx_strand_id
1 'polypeptide(L)'
;MKRFLLFISAAAIGITLSASASTSSDFIFALDPARVANAQSAADHEGFAKEFEAEAAALDKKVAFHQNLAETYGTPGGKSVQASIARHCRELATEYKAAAEGNRQLATEQRALAQSAAK
;
A
#
# COMPACT_ATOMS: atom_id res chain seq x y z
N MET A 1 32.50 33.17 55.66
CA MET A 1 32.78 32.35 54.48
C MET A 1 31.44 31.82 53.97
N LYS A 2 30.90 32.48 52.93
CA LYS A 2 29.62 32.08 52.31
C LYS A 2 29.94 31.36 50.99
N ARG A 3 29.67 30.06 50.92
CA ARG A 3 29.82 29.25 49.76
C ARG A 3 28.58 29.42 48.85
N PHE A 4 28.76 30.07 47.69
CA PHE A 4 27.75 30.14 46.62
C PHE A 4 27.79 28.85 45.82
N LEU A 5 26.70 28.09 45.88
CA LEU A 5 26.47 26.96 45.00
C LEU A 5 25.78 27.44 43.74
N LEU A 6 26.50 27.38 42.63
CA LEU A 6 26.00 27.65 41.29
C LEU A 6 25.23 26.40 40.83
N PHE A 7 23.92 26.53 40.67
CA PHE A 7 23.09 25.53 39.99
C PHE A 7 23.19 25.75 38.49
N ILE A 8 23.83 24.86 37.77
CA ILE A 8 23.85 24.83 36.31
C ILE A 8 22.61 24.04 35.88
N SER A 9 21.60 24.75 35.38
CA SER A 9 20.44 24.12 34.73
C SER A 9 20.81 23.70 33.32
N ALA A 10 20.94 22.43 33.09
CA ALA A 10 21.05 21.87 31.75
C ALA A 10 19.67 21.83 31.09
N ALA A 11 19.43 22.72 30.15
CA ALA A 11 18.24 22.65 29.29
C ALA A 11 18.43 21.54 28.26
N ALA A 12 17.71 20.43 28.42
CA ALA A 12 17.62 19.37 27.42
C ALA A 12 16.73 19.85 26.28
N ILE A 13 17.34 20.18 25.14
CA ILE A 13 16.62 20.43 23.89
C ILE A 13 16.16 19.10 23.35
N GLY A 14 14.89 18.77 23.56
CA GLY A 14 14.23 17.63 22.96
C GLY A 14 14.04 17.86 21.45
N ILE A 15 14.87 17.23 20.64
CA ILE A 15 14.65 17.15 19.19
C ILE A 15 13.56 16.12 18.97
N THR A 16 12.32 16.56 18.77
CA THR A 16 11.25 15.69 18.28
C THR A 16 11.52 15.38 16.81
N LEU A 17 12.05 14.20 16.53
CA LEU A 17 12.09 13.65 15.19
C LEU A 17 10.63 13.39 14.77
N SER A 18 10.08 14.30 13.98
CA SER A 18 8.84 14.06 13.26
C SER A 18 9.12 12.97 12.22
N ALA A 19 8.69 11.76 12.51
CA ALA A 19 8.65 10.68 11.52
C ALA A 19 7.68 11.11 10.44
N SER A 20 8.21 11.66 9.34
CA SER A 20 7.45 11.87 8.12
C SER A 20 6.99 10.49 7.66
N ALA A 21 5.68 10.24 7.72
CA ALA A 21 5.07 9.08 7.14
C ALA A 21 5.38 9.08 5.63
N SER A 22 6.34 8.27 5.22
CA SER A 22 6.65 8.01 3.82
C SER A 22 5.42 7.35 3.21
N THR A 23 4.71 8.12 2.40
CA THR A 23 3.48 7.69 1.74
C THR A 23 3.80 6.67 0.64
N SER A 24 3.45 5.39 0.91
CA SER A 24 2.61 4.59 0.00
C SER A 24 3.12 4.16 -1.37
N SER A 25 4.40 4.26 -1.74
CA SER A 25 4.87 3.63 -2.98
C SER A 25 5.57 2.28 -2.76
N ASP A 26 5.96 1.96 -1.53
CA ASP A 26 6.77 0.79 -1.23
C ASP A 26 5.94 -0.44 -0.77
N PHE A 27 4.61 -0.31 -0.68
CA PHE A 27 3.74 -1.38 -0.18
C PHE A 27 3.61 -2.58 -1.13
N ILE A 28 3.93 -2.42 -2.41
CA ILE A 28 3.74 -3.46 -3.45
C ILE A 28 4.65 -4.68 -3.25
N PHE A 29 5.71 -4.57 -2.43
CA PHE A 29 6.65 -5.65 -2.17
C PHE A 29 6.80 -6.01 -0.67
N ALA A 30 5.89 -5.58 0.18
CA ALA A 30 5.95 -5.85 1.61
C ALA A 30 5.64 -7.31 1.97
N LEU A 31 4.98 -8.06 1.09
CA LEU A 31 4.73 -9.50 1.26
C LEU A 31 5.98 -10.30 0.90
N ASP A 32 6.77 -10.62 1.91
CA ASP A 32 7.86 -11.58 1.76
C ASP A 32 7.28 -12.99 1.57
N PRO A 33 7.56 -13.67 0.42
CA PRO A 33 7.07 -15.02 0.18
C PRO A 33 7.47 -16.02 1.28
N ALA A 34 8.64 -15.81 1.91
CA ALA A 34 9.08 -16.66 3.01
C ALA A 34 8.21 -16.48 4.26
N ARG A 35 7.74 -15.29 4.54
CA ARG A 35 6.77 -15.06 5.64
C ARG A 35 5.47 -15.80 5.39
N VAL A 36 4.95 -15.73 4.17
CA VAL A 36 3.70 -16.41 3.79
C VAL A 36 3.86 -17.93 3.88
N ALA A 37 4.97 -18.47 3.38
CA ALA A 37 5.26 -19.90 3.39
C ALA A 37 5.44 -20.47 4.82
N ASN A 38 5.89 -19.64 5.78
CA ASN A 38 6.11 -20.02 7.16
C ASN A 38 4.93 -19.67 8.10
N ALA A 39 3.83 -19.15 7.58
CA ALA A 39 2.65 -18.87 8.38
C ALA A 39 2.04 -20.17 8.92
N GLN A 40 1.82 -20.25 10.23
CA GLN A 40 1.29 -21.42 10.90
C GLN A 40 0.12 -21.08 11.83
N SER A 41 -0.07 -19.84 12.20
CA SER A 41 -1.12 -19.40 13.11
C SER A 41 -2.29 -18.74 12.36
N ALA A 42 -3.47 -18.82 12.96
CA ALA A 42 -4.64 -18.08 12.48
C ALA A 42 -4.37 -16.57 12.40
N ALA A 43 -3.59 -16.03 13.33
CA ALA A 43 -3.22 -14.61 13.36
C ALA A 43 -2.31 -14.23 12.18
N ASP A 44 -1.35 -15.10 11.79
CA ASP A 44 -0.49 -14.86 10.64
C ASP A 44 -1.33 -14.78 9.35
N HIS A 45 -2.20 -15.75 9.13
CA HIS A 45 -3.07 -15.81 7.96
C HIS A 45 -4.05 -14.63 7.89
N GLU A 46 -4.62 -14.21 9.01
CA GLU A 46 -5.48 -13.01 9.07
C GLU A 46 -4.67 -11.73 8.78
N GLY A 47 -3.42 -11.66 9.24
CA GLY A 47 -2.50 -10.58 8.89
C GLY A 47 -2.27 -10.47 7.38
N PHE A 48 -1.96 -11.59 6.72
CA PHE A 48 -1.78 -11.63 5.27
C PHE A 48 -3.06 -11.30 4.50
N ALA A 49 -4.22 -11.74 4.97
CA ALA A 49 -5.49 -11.36 4.34
C ALA A 49 -5.66 -9.84 4.30
N LYS A 50 -5.33 -9.13 5.39
CA LYS A 50 -5.38 -7.67 5.45
C LYS A 50 -4.34 -7.01 4.53
N GLU A 51 -3.14 -7.57 4.43
CA GLU A 51 -2.11 -7.06 3.52
C GLU A 51 -2.55 -7.20 2.05
N PHE A 52 -3.14 -8.33 1.64
CA PHE A 52 -3.71 -8.52 0.30
C PHE A 52 -4.88 -7.58 0.02
N GLU A 53 -5.75 -7.31 0.99
CA GLU A 53 -6.83 -6.34 0.83
C GLU A 53 -6.30 -4.90 0.67
N ALA A 54 -5.27 -4.54 1.41
CA ALA A 54 -4.63 -3.23 1.28
C ALA A 54 -4.00 -3.06 -0.11
N GLU A 55 -3.37 -4.10 -0.65
CA GLU A 55 -2.82 -4.09 -2.01
C GLU A 55 -3.94 -3.98 -3.06
N ALA A 56 -5.04 -4.71 -2.90
CA ALA A 56 -6.20 -4.58 -3.78
C ALA A 56 -6.75 -3.15 -3.79
N ALA A 57 -6.85 -2.50 -2.63
CA ALA A 57 -7.31 -1.11 -2.53
C ALA A 57 -6.32 -0.12 -3.18
N ALA A 58 -5.02 -0.37 -3.12
CA ALA A 58 -4.01 0.43 -3.81
C ALA A 58 -4.11 0.28 -5.34
N LEU A 59 -4.37 -0.93 -5.81
CA LEU A 59 -4.59 -1.21 -7.24
C LEU A 59 -5.88 -0.55 -7.76
N ASP A 60 -6.95 -0.52 -6.98
CA ASP A 60 -8.19 0.19 -7.35
C ASP A 60 -7.95 1.69 -7.56
N LYS A 61 -7.09 2.32 -6.77
CA LYS A 61 -6.70 3.72 -6.99
C LYS A 61 -5.98 3.91 -8.32
N LYS A 62 -5.12 2.97 -8.71
CA LYS A 62 -4.46 2.98 -10.03
C LYS A 62 -5.45 2.78 -11.16
N VAL A 63 -6.46 1.92 -10.98
CA VAL A 63 -7.57 1.77 -11.95
C VAL A 63 -8.26 3.11 -12.18
N ALA A 64 -8.69 3.77 -11.11
CA ALA A 64 -9.37 5.06 -11.20
C ALA A 64 -8.50 6.13 -11.86
N PHE A 65 -7.20 6.19 -11.52
CA PHE A 65 -6.26 7.12 -12.14
C PHE A 65 -6.15 6.91 -13.66
N HIS A 66 -5.95 5.68 -14.10
CA HIS A 66 -5.81 5.38 -15.54
C HIS A 66 -7.12 5.55 -16.30
N GLN A 67 -8.28 5.28 -15.69
CA GLN A 67 -9.58 5.58 -16.28
C GLN A 67 -9.76 7.07 -16.53
N ASN A 68 -9.49 7.92 -15.54
CA ASN A 68 -9.56 9.38 -15.67
C ASN A 68 -8.60 9.89 -16.75
N LEU A 69 -7.39 9.33 -16.79
CA LEU A 69 -6.41 9.72 -17.80
C LEU A 69 -6.85 9.30 -19.21
N ALA A 70 -7.44 8.12 -19.35
CA ALA A 70 -7.98 7.64 -20.62
C ALA A 70 -9.14 8.52 -21.12
N GLU A 71 -10.00 9.00 -20.23
CA GLU A 71 -11.07 9.95 -20.56
C GLU A 71 -10.48 11.29 -21.00
N THR A 72 -9.50 11.81 -20.27
CA THR A 72 -8.84 13.10 -20.57
C THR A 72 -8.22 13.11 -21.96
N TYR A 73 -7.53 12.03 -22.36
CA TYR A 73 -6.88 11.92 -23.66
C TYR A 73 -7.76 11.34 -24.75
N GLY A 74 -8.92 10.75 -24.40
CA GLY A 74 -9.83 10.09 -25.32
C GLY A 74 -10.85 11.02 -26.00
N THR A 75 -10.65 12.33 -25.94
CA THR A 75 -11.56 13.31 -26.56
C THR A 75 -11.64 13.16 -28.09
N PRO A 76 -12.84 13.28 -28.69
CA PRO A 76 -13.00 13.24 -30.13
C PRO A 76 -12.16 14.33 -30.88
N GLY A 77 -11.44 13.94 -31.92
CA GLY A 77 -10.58 14.86 -32.65
C GLY A 77 -9.16 15.05 -32.06
N GLY A 78 -8.81 14.32 -31.02
CA GLY A 78 -7.47 14.31 -30.46
C GLY A 78 -6.41 13.82 -31.46
N LYS A 79 -5.15 14.27 -31.24
CA LYS A 79 -4.00 13.82 -32.06
C LYS A 79 -3.78 12.31 -31.87
N SER A 80 -3.19 11.67 -32.88
CA SER A 80 -2.93 10.20 -32.81
C SER A 80 -2.18 9.74 -31.57
N VAL A 81 -1.25 10.55 -31.05
CA VAL A 81 -0.52 10.29 -29.81
C VAL A 81 -1.46 10.28 -28.59
N GLN A 82 -2.42 11.23 -28.52
CA GLN A 82 -3.41 11.27 -27.43
C GLN A 82 -4.30 10.03 -27.44
N ALA A 83 -4.76 9.62 -28.61
CA ALA A 83 -5.55 8.39 -28.76
C ALA A 83 -4.76 7.15 -28.32
N SER A 84 -3.46 7.10 -28.63
CA SER A 84 -2.58 6.02 -28.17
C SER A 84 -2.43 6.01 -26.64
N ILE A 85 -2.22 7.17 -26.02
CA ILE A 85 -2.17 7.28 -24.55
C ILE A 85 -3.48 6.79 -23.91
N ALA A 86 -4.63 7.24 -24.44
CA ALA A 86 -5.93 6.82 -23.93
C ALA A 86 -6.13 5.31 -24.04
N ARG A 87 -5.67 4.68 -25.12
CA ARG A 87 -5.72 3.22 -25.28
C ARG A 87 -4.86 2.51 -24.24
N HIS A 88 -3.59 2.90 -24.09
CA HIS A 88 -2.70 2.30 -23.10
C HIS A 88 -3.22 2.47 -21.65
N CYS A 89 -3.80 3.62 -21.34
CA CYS A 89 -4.41 3.83 -20.04
C CYS A 89 -5.58 2.88 -19.78
N ARG A 90 -6.42 2.60 -20.79
CA ARG A 90 -7.51 1.61 -20.67
C ARG A 90 -6.97 0.19 -20.46
N GLU A 91 -5.91 -0.18 -21.16
CA GLU A 91 -5.24 -1.47 -21.00
C GLU A 91 -4.69 -1.61 -19.58
N LEU A 92 -3.95 -0.63 -19.08
CA LEU A 92 -3.42 -0.61 -17.71
C LEU A 92 -4.54 -0.66 -16.66
N ALA A 93 -5.64 0.08 -16.84
CA ALA A 93 -6.77 0.02 -15.93
C ALA A 93 -7.37 -1.40 -15.86
N THR A 94 -7.42 -2.10 -16.98
CA THR A 94 -7.90 -3.49 -17.05
C THR A 94 -6.96 -4.44 -16.30
N GLU A 95 -5.65 -4.30 -16.49
CA GLU A 95 -4.63 -5.12 -15.82
C GLU A 95 -4.63 -4.89 -14.30
N TYR A 96 -4.68 -3.64 -13.85
CA TYR A 96 -4.76 -3.33 -12.42
C TYR A 96 -6.05 -3.84 -11.79
N LYS A 97 -7.18 -3.79 -12.51
CA LYS A 97 -8.44 -4.37 -12.03
C LYS A 97 -8.33 -5.87 -11.83
N ALA A 98 -7.75 -6.60 -12.77
CA ALA A 98 -7.53 -8.03 -12.67
C ALA A 98 -6.60 -8.37 -11.49
N ALA A 99 -5.52 -7.59 -11.30
CA ALA A 99 -4.62 -7.75 -10.17
C ALA A 99 -5.29 -7.48 -8.82
N ALA A 100 -6.15 -6.47 -8.73
CA ALA A 100 -6.92 -6.17 -7.52
C ALA A 100 -7.86 -7.32 -7.16
N GLU A 101 -8.53 -7.90 -8.14
CA GLU A 101 -9.41 -9.06 -7.94
C GLU A 101 -8.62 -10.29 -7.46
N GLY A 102 -7.45 -10.56 -8.05
CA GLY A 102 -6.56 -11.64 -7.60
C GLY A 102 -6.12 -11.45 -6.15
N ASN A 103 -5.79 -10.24 -5.72
CA ASN A 103 -5.44 -9.97 -4.33
C ASN A 103 -6.64 -10.18 -3.38
N ARG A 104 -7.87 -9.83 -3.76
CA ARG A 104 -9.06 -10.12 -2.96
C ARG A 104 -9.30 -11.62 -2.81
N GLN A 105 -9.05 -12.38 -3.87
CA GLN A 105 -9.13 -13.84 -3.81
C GLN A 105 -8.10 -14.42 -2.85
N LEU A 106 -6.83 -13.98 -2.92
CA LEU A 106 -5.78 -14.38 -1.99
C LEU A 106 -6.13 -14.02 -0.54
N ALA A 107 -6.73 -12.86 -0.30
CA ALA A 107 -7.21 -12.49 1.03
C ALA A 107 -8.28 -13.45 1.55
N THR A 108 -9.20 -13.88 0.68
CA THR A 108 -10.23 -14.86 1.03
C THR A 108 -9.63 -16.23 1.35
N GLU A 109 -8.65 -16.67 0.58
CA GLU A 109 -7.94 -17.94 0.79
C GLU A 109 -7.15 -17.92 2.10
N GLN A 110 -6.48 -16.81 2.43
CA GLN A 110 -5.79 -16.65 3.71
C GLN A 110 -6.75 -16.71 4.90
N ARG A 111 -7.95 -16.12 4.80
CA ARG A 111 -8.97 -16.26 5.85
C ARG A 111 -9.47 -17.70 6.01
N ALA A 112 -9.58 -18.44 4.93
CA ALA A 112 -9.92 -19.87 5.02
C ALA A 112 -8.84 -20.67 5.76
N LEU A 113 -7.55 -20.36 5.52
CA LEU A 113 -6.44 -20.95 6.26
C LEU A 113 -6.45 -20.55 7.74
N ALA A 114 -6.74 -19.27 8.04
CA ALA A 114 -6.88 -18.79 9.43
C ALA A 114 -7.97 -19.58 10.20
N GLN A 115 -9.12 -19.82 9.57
CA GLN A 115 -10.22 -20.62 10.15
C GLN A 115 -9.81 -22.07 10.38
N SER A 116 -8.99 -22.63 9.51
CA SER A 116 -8.50 -24.02 9.64
C SER A 116 -7.46 -24.14 10.75
N ALA A 117 -6.60 -23.16 10.91
CA ALA A 117 -5.55 -23.11 11.93
C ALA A 117 -6.10 -22.86 13.35
N ALA A 118 -7.33 -22.35 13.48
CA ALA A 118 -7.98 -22.06 14.76
C ALA A 118 -8.71 -23.29 15.37
N LYS A 119 -8.77 -24.42 14.67
CA LYS A 119 -9.40 -25.68 15.11
C LYS A 119 -8.40 -26.62 15.75
#